data_b0ef406588697f0c046e277ff4f83bfe
#
_entry.id   b0ef406588697f0c046e277ff4f83bfe
#
_cell.length_a   1.000
_cell.length_b   1.000
_cell.length_c   1.000
_cell.angle_alpha   90.00
_cell.angle_beta   90.00
_cell.angle_gamma   90.00
#
_symmetry.space_group_name_H-M   'P 1'
#
loop_
_entity.id
_entity.type
_entity.pdbx_description
1 polymer ?
#
loop_
_entity_poly.entity_id
_entity_poly.type
_entity_poly.pdbx_seq_one_letter_code
_entity_poly.pdbx_strand_id
1 'polypeptide(L)'
;LSFPHLTKGEFSQNVSTGIDVYSVREPLGVVGIISPFNFPAMVPMWFFPIALAAGNTVVLKPSEKDPSAANWMAALLTEAGLPDGAFTVLHGDKVAVDGLLAHPDVRSISFVGSTPIARYIYSTAAANGKRVQALGGAKNHMLVLPDADLDLAADAAVNAGFGSAGERCMAISALV
;
A
#
# COMPACT_ATOMS: atom_id res chain seq x y z
N LEU A 1 5.69 -14.37 5.12
CA LEU A 1 6.82 -15.34 5.30
C LEU A 1 8.19 -14.73 4.98
N SER A 2 8.29 -13.72 4.10
CA SER A 2 9.56 -13.06 3.73
C SER A 2 9.98 -11.92 4.68
N PHE A 3 9.11 -11.47 5.57
CA PHE A 3 9.34 -10.33 6.45
C PHE A 3 10.66 -10.41 7.25
N PRO A 4 11.06 -11.56 7.86
CA PRO A 4 12.32 -11.65 8.57
C PRO A 4 13.55 -11.34 7.70
N HIS A 5 13.46 -11.54 6.38
CA HIS A 5 14.52 -11.16 5.45
C HIS A 5 14.54 -9.65 5.16
N LEU A 6 13.38 -8.99 5.21
CA LEU A 6 13.26 -7.55 4.98
C LEU A 6 13.77 -6.72 6.17
N THR A 7 13.81 -7.30 7.37
CA THR A 7 14.29 -6.63 8.58
C THR A 7 15.80 -6.75 8.80
N LYS A 8 16.50 -7.59 8.01
CA LYS A 8 17.96 -7.72 8.10
C LYS A 8 18.62 -6.38 7.80
N GLY A 9 19.61 -6.06 8.63
CA GLY A 9 20.54 -4.98 8.34
C GLY A 9 21.70 -5.43 7.47
N GLU A 10 22.56 -4.51 7.14
CA GLU A 10 23.81 -4.74 6.43
C GLU A 10 24.99 -4.63 7.40
N PHE A 11 26.05 -5.38 7.15
CA PHE A 11 27.29 -5.33 7.90
C PHE A 11 28.46 -5.17 6.93
N SER A 12 29.37 -4.26 7.23
CA SER A 12 30.62 -4.06 6.51
C SER A 12 31.78 -4.07 7.48
N GLN A 13 32.71 -5.02 7.29
CA GLN A 13 33.89 -5.16 8.11
C GLN A 13 35.03 -4.29 7.56
N ASN A 14 35.79 -3.67 8.47
CA ASN A 14 36.98 -2.88 8.14
C ASN A 14 36.73 -1.81 7.04
N VAL A 15 35.65 -1.05 7.15
CA VAL A 15 35.41 0.11 6.27
C VAL A 15 36.51 1.17 6.42
N SER A 16 37.21 1.16 7.56
CA SER A 16 38.47 1.83 7.86
C SER A 16 39.21 0.99 8.89
N THR A 17 40.46 1.36 9.22
CA THR A 17 41.29 0.61 10.17
C THR A 17 40.59 0.48 11.54
N GLY A 18 40.20 -0.74 11.89
CA GLY A 18 39.53 -1.06 13.16
C GLY A 18 38.11 -0.54 13.29
N ILE A 19 37.43 -0.22 12.16
CA ILE A 19 36.06 0.28 12.14
C ILE A 19 35.17 -0.68 11.35
N ASP A 20 34.17 -1.24 12.02
CA ASP A 20 33.08 -1.98 11.41
C ASP A 20 31.80 -1.10 11.41
N VAL A 21 30.96 -1.25 10.38
CA VAL A 21 29.69 -0.52 10.24
C VAL A 21 28.57 -1.51 10.02
N TYR A 22 27.46 -1.27 10.71
CA TYR A 22 26.24 -2.05 10.50
C TYR A 22 25.01 -1.13 10.53
N SER A 23 23.93 -1.59 9.86
CA SER A 23 22.64 -0.93 9.88
C SER A 23 21.62 -1.71 10.71
N VAL A 24 20.78 -0.99 11.43
CA VAL A 24 19.63 -1.53 12.17
C VAL A 24 18.37 -0.83 11.68
N ARG A 25 17.30 -1.59 11.51
CA ARG A 25 15.99 -1.03 11.13
C ARG A 25 15.18 -0.77 12.39
N GLU A 26 14.62 0.43 12.46
CA GLU A 26 13.76 0.86 13.55
C GLU A 26 12.40 1.30 13.02
N PRO A 27 11.31 1.17 13.83
CA PRO A 27 9.99 1.64 13.44
C PRO A 27 9.97 3.17 13.28
N LEU A 28 9.12 3.65 12.37
CA LEU A 28 8.88 5.07 12.16
C LEU A 28 7.93 5.68 13.21
N GLY A 29 7.02 4.86 13.75
CA GLY A 29 5.94 5.28 14.62
C GLY A 29 4.57 5.05 13.98
N VAL A 30 3.76 6.09 13.84
CA VAL A 30 2.43 6.00 13.23
C VAL A 30 2.52 6.08 11.71
N VAL A 31 1.92 5.11 11.02
CA VAL A 31 1.79 5.10 9.56
C VAL A 31 0.34 5.19 9.13
N GLY A 32 0.04 6.07 8.18
CA GLY A 32 -1.27 6.21 7.56
C GLY A 32 -1.37 5.39 6.28
N ILE A 33 -2.48 4.67 6.11
CA ILE A 33 -2.80 3.93 4.89
C ILE A 33 -4.13 4.45 4.36
N ILE A 34 -4.17 4.83 3.08
CA ILE A 34 -5.38 5.30 2.41
C ILE A 34 -5.63 4.38 1.23
N SER A 35 -6.71 3.60 1.29
CA SER A 35 -6.98 2.52 0.33
C SER A 35 -8.22 2.79 -0.52
N PRO A 36 -8.24 2.26 -1.77
CA PRO A 36 -9.35 2.39 -2.69
C PRO A 36 -10.45 1.36 -2.40
N PHE A 37 -11.58 1.50 -3.11
CA PHE A 37 -12.75 0.63 -2.94
C PHE A 37 -12.68 -0.68 -3.75
N ASN A 38 -11.92 -0.71 -4.84
CA ASN A 38 -11.93 -1.82 -5.79
C ASN A 38 -11.26 -3.11 -5.27
N PHE A 39 -10.36 -2.98 -4.29
CA PHE A 39 -9.74 -4.10 -3.57
C PHE A 39 -9.66 -3.77 -2.07
N PRO A 40 -10.81 -3.78 -1.37
CA PRO A 40 -10.92 -3.24 -0.01
C PRO A 40 -10.17 -4.05 1.06
N ALA A 41 -9.87 -5.32 0.78
CA ALA A 41 -9.04 -6.16 1.64
C ALA A 41 -7.59 -6.24 1.14
N MET A 42 -7.39 -6.55 -0.16
CA MET A 42 -6.06 -6.83 -0.70
C MET A 42 -5.12 -5.63 -0.60
N VAL A 43 -5.57 -4.44 -0.95
CA VAL A 43 -4.71 -3.25 -0.96
C VAL A 43 -4.24 -2.85 0.44
N PRO A 44 -5.09 -2.77 1.47
CA PRO A 44 -4.60 -2.56 2.83
C PRO A 44 -3.59 -3.62 3.28
N MET A 45 -3.80 -4.89 2.88
CA MET A 45 -2.91 -6.02 3.23
C MET A 45 -1.55 -5.96 2.54
N TRP A 46 -1.34 -5.11 1.56
CA TRP A 46 0.01 -4.85 1.04
C TRP A 46 0.88 -4.07 2.02
N PHE A 47 0.27 -3.29 2.90
CA PHE A 47 0.97 -2.31 3.74
C PHE A 47 0.94 -2.66 5.22
N PHE A 48 -0.25 -2.86 5.81
CA PHE A 48 -0.36 -2.94 7.27
C PHE A 48 0.36 -4.14 7.89
N PRO A 49 0.40 -5.35 7.29
CA PRO A 49 1.11 -6.46 7.93
C PRO A 49 2.61 -6.21 8.07
N ILE A 50 3.20 -5.58 7.04
CA ILE A 50 4.62 -5.20 7.07
C ILE A 50 4.86 -4.07 8.07
N ALA A 51 3.97 -3.08 8.10
CA ALA A 51 4.07 -1.95 9.03
C ALA A 51 4.01 -2.43 10.49
N LEU A 52 3.02 -3.27 10.84
CA LEU A 52 2.86 -3.83 12.18
C LEU A 52 4.04 -4.73 12.56
N ALA A 53 4.46 -5.62 11.66
CA ALA A 53 5.59 -6.51 11.91
C ALA A 53 6.92 -5.74 12.09
N ALA A 54 7.05 -4.56 11.49
CA ALA A 54 8.18 -3.66 11.68
C ALA A 54 8.09 -2.80 12.96
N GLY A 55 7.07 -3.00 13.80
CA GLY A 55 6.89 -2.28 15.06
C GLY A 55 6.18 -0.93 14.94
N ASN A 56 5.57 -0.63 13.80
CA ASN A 56 4.78 0.59 13.62
C ASN A 56 3.33 0.40 14.07
N THR A 57 2.65 1.49 14.38
CA THR A 57 1.20 1.52 14.50
C THR A 57 0.56 2.01 13.21
N VAL A 58 -0.66 1.58 12.94
CA VAL A 58 -1.35 1.80 11.66
C VAL A 58 -2.67 2.54 11.87
N VAL A 59 -2.88 3.59 11.10
CA VAL A 59 -4.20 4.19 10.89
C VAL A 59 -4.62 3.93 9.44
N LEU A 60 -5.60 3.06 9.25
CA LEU A 60 -6.17 2.73 7.95
C LEU A 60 -7.42 3.56 7.68
N LYS A 61 -7.37 4.39 6.63
CA LYS A 61 -8.56 5.05 6.07
C LYS A 61 -9.02 4.29 4.82
N PRO A 62 -10.02 3.40 4.93
CA PRO A 62 -10.60 2.75 3.75
C PRO A 62 -11.40 3.73 2.90
N SER A 63 -11.77 3.31 1.70
CA SER A 63 -12.75 4.06 0.92
C SER A 63 -14.09 4.13 1.65
N GLU A 64 -14.73 5.29 1.61
CA GLU A 64 -16.08 5.48 2.15
C GLU A 64 -17.15 4.67 1.42
N LYS A 65 -16.83 4.21 0.20
CA LYS A 65 -17.74 3.38 -0.61
C LYS A 65 -17.81 1.93 -0.15
N ASP A 66 -16.72 1.42 0.43
CA ASP A 66 -16.64 0.03 0.88
C ASP A 66 -15.69 -0.10 2.10
N PRO A 67 -16.17 0.26 3.30
CA PRO A 67 -15.38 0.20 4.52
C PRO A 67 -15.46 -1.14 5.26
N SER A 68 -16.38 -2.04 4.88
CA SER A 68 -16.73 -3.23 5.65
C SER A 68 -15.55 -4.20 5.83
N ALA A 69 -14.77 -4.42 4.79
CA ALA A 69 -13.60 -5.30 4.85
C ALA A 69 -12.53 -4.77 5.85
N ALA A 70 -12.31 -3.45 5.90
CA ALA A 70 -11.38 -2.85 6.84
C ALA A 70 -11.82 -3.02 8.30
N ASN A 71 -13.11 -2.84 8.57
CA ASN A 71 -13.68 -3.05 9.91
C ASN A 71 -13.55 -4.51 10.34
N TRP A 72 -13.83 -5.45 9.44
CA TRP A 72 -13.71 -6.87 9.72
C TRP A 72 -12.26 -7.28 9.99
N MET A 73 -11.31 -6.79 9.20
CA MET A 73 -9.89 -7.01 9.47
C MET A 73 -9.45 -6.48 10.83
N ALA A 74 -9.94 -5.30 11.24
CA ALA A 74 -9.66 -4.75 12.57
C ALA A 74 -10.18 -5.67 13.68
N ALA A 75 -11.42 -6.18 13.54
CA ALA A 75 -12.00 -7.12 14.50
C ALA A 75 -11.17 -8.41 14.61
N LEU A 76 -10.77 -8.99 13.47
CA LEU A 76 -9.93 -10.20 13.45
C LEU A 76 -8.55 -9.98 14.08
N LEU A 77 -7.94 -8.81 13.85
CA LEU A 77 -6.65 -8.47 14.47
C LEU A 77 -6.78 -8.34 15.98
N THR A 78 -7.86 -7.74 16.47
CA THR A 78 -8.17 -7.67 17.92
C THR A 78 -8.37 -9.07 18.50
N GLU A 79 -9.16 -9.92 17.84
CA GLU A 79 -9.38 -11.31 18.26
C GLU A 79 -8.07 -12.11 18.27
N ALA A 80 -7.17 -11.85 17.34
CA ALA A 80 -5.85 -12.48 17.27
C ALA A 80 -4.89 -11.97 18.35
N GLY A 81 -5.27 -11.00 19.18
CA GLY A 81 -4.47 -10.49 20.29
C GLY A 81 -3.54 -9.33 19.91
N LEU A 82 -3.79 -8.63 18.80
CA LEU A 82 -3.06 -7.40 18.51
C LEU A 82 -3.33 -6.37 19.60
N PRO A 83 -2.30 -5.72 20.17
CA PRO A 83 -2.49 -4.71 21.20
C PRO A 83 -3.38 -3.55 20.76
N ASP A 84 -4.18 -3.02 21.69
CA ASP A 84 -5.04 -1.86 21.45
C ASP A 84 -4.24 -0.67 20.94
N GLY A 85 -4.78 0.01 19.92
CA GLY A 85 -4.16 1.16 19.30
C GLY A 85 -3.07 0.83 18.25
N ALA A 86 -2.66 -0.44 18.11
CA ALA A 86 -1.69 -0.83 17.09
C ALA A 86 -2.27 -0.77 15.67
N PHE A 87 -3.58 -1.03 15.52
CA PHE A 87 -4.30 -0.92 14.25
C PHE A 87 -5.64 -0.22 14.47
N THR A 88 -5.85 0.90 13.78
CA THR A 88 -7.07 1.72 13.90
C THR A 88 -7.66 1.95 12.52
N VAL A 89 -8.98 1.80 12.38
CA VAL A 89 -9.72 2.18 11.17
C VAL A 89 -10.33 3.56 11.38
N LEU A 90 -9.99 4.49 10.48
CA LEU A 90 -10.50 5.86 10.46
C LEU A 90 -11.46 6.02 9.27
N HIS A 91 -12.73 6.27 9.56
CA HIS A 91 -13.72 6.56 8.51
C HIS A 91 -13.73 8.04 8.17
N GLY A 92 -14.09 8.32 6.93
CA GLY A 92 -14.25 9.68 6.41
C GLY A 92 -13.82 9.81 4.96
N ASP A 93 -14.03 11.00 4.45
CA ASP A 93 -13.71 11.43 3.10
C ASP A 93 -12.38 12.23 3.04
N LYS A 94 -12.35 13.25 2.22
CA LYS A 94 -11.21 14.15 2.08
C LYS A 94 -10.75 14.77 3.40
N VAL A 95 -11.66 15.08 4.33
CA VAL A 95 -11.31 15.70 5.61
C VAL A 95 -10.45 14.75 6.44
N ALA A 96 -10.78 13.46 6.48
CA ALA A 96 -9.98 12.46 7.16
C ALA A 96 -8.61 12.25 6.48
N VAL A 97 -8.58 12.29 5.14
CA VAL A 97 -7.32 12.23 4.36
C VAL A 97 -6.42 13.42 4.72
N ASP A 98 -6.94 14.64 4.65
CA ASP A 98 -6.18 15.85 4.95
C ASP A 98 -5.68 15.85 6.40
N GLY A 99 -6.50 15.33 7.33
CA GLY A 99 -6.09 15.14 8.72
C GLY A 99 -4.87 14.23 8.87
N LEU A 100 -4.84 13.09 8.18
CA LEU A 100 -3.68 12.19 8.16
C LEU A 100 -2.46 12.84 7.53
N LEU A 101 -2.64 13.58 6.44
CA LEU A 101 -1.55 14.25 5.74
C LEU A 101 -0.91 15.37 6.56
N ALA A 102 -1.69 16.05 7.40
CA ALA A 102 -1.23 17.16 8.23
C ALA A 102 -0.77 16.74 9.63
N HIS A 103 -1.26 15.61 10.18
CA HIS A 103 -1.02 15.24 11.59
C HIS A 103 0.48 15.03 11.88
N PRO A 104 1.05 15.70 12.88
CA PRO A 104 2.49 15.67 13.13
C PRO A 104 3.04 14.30 13.54
N ASP A 105 2.21 13.45 14.16
CA ASP A 105 2.64 12.12 14.61
C ASP A 105 2.60 11.07 13.50
N VAL A 106 1.86 11.31 12.41
CA VAL A 106 1.88 10.43 11.25
C VAL A 106 3.19 10.63 10.47
N ARG A 107 4.01 9.61 10.42
CA ARG A 107 5.37 9.67 9.85
C ARG A 107 5.46 9.19 8.40
N SER A 108 4.50 8.40 7.97
CA SER A 108 4.48 7.81 6.64
C SER A 108 3.06 7.68 6.12
N ILE A 109 2.88 7.83 4.82
CA ILE A 109 1.61 7.61 4.11
C ILE A 109 1.82 6.61 2.98
N SER A 110 0.95 5.60 2.93
CA SER A 110 0.81 4.69 1.80
C SER A 110 -0.58 4.86 1.18
N PHE A 111 -0.62 5.09 -0.12
CA PHE A 111 -1.84 5.38 -0.86
C PHE A 111 -1.92 4.57 -2.14
N VAL A 112 -3.12 4.09 -2.46
CA VAL A 112 -3.46 3.56 -3.79
C VAL A 112 -4.77 4.19 -4.23
N GLY A 113 -4.81 4.70 -5.47
CA GLY A 113 -6.01 5.29 -6.05
C GLY A 113 -5.74 5.98 -7.38
N SER A 114 -6.55 6.98 -7.74
CA SER A 114 -6.40 7.70 -9.02
C SER A 114 -5.15 8.59 -9.04
N THR A 115 -4.57 8.79 -10.22
CA THR A 115 -3.35 9.58 -10.40
C THR A 115 -3.45 11.02 -9.88
N PRO A 116 -4.55 11.77 -10.10
CA PRO A 116 -4.66 13.13 -9.53
C PRO A 116 -4.59 13.14 -8.01
N ILE A 117 -5.25 12.17 -7.35
CA ILE A 117 -5.24 12.06 -5.89
C ILE A 117 -3.86 11.58 -5.40
N ALA A 118 -3.21 10.64 -6.10
CA ALA A 118 -1.86 10.21 -5.77
C ALA A 118 -0.88 11.39 -5.78
N ARG A 119 -0.97 12.28 -6.76
CA ARG A 119 -0.16 13.52 -6.83
C ARG A 119 -0.43 14.45 -5.66
N TYR A 120 -1.71 14.67 -5.34
CA TYR A 120 -2.11 15.49 -4.20
C TYR A 120 -1.54 14.94 -2.88
N ILE A 121 -1.73 13.66 -2.63
CA ILE A 121 -1.24 12.98 -1.43
C ILE A 121 0.28 13.05 -1.35
N TYR A 122 0.97 12.75 -2.45
CA TYR A 122 2.43 12.79 -2.49
C TYR A 122 2.96 14.19 -2.13
N SER A 123 2.48 15.21 -2.83
CA SER A 123 2.95 16.58 -2.63
C SER A 123 2.64 17.10 -1.22
N THR A 124 1.42 16.85 -0.72
CA THR A 124 0.98 17.33 0.59
C THR A 124 1.71 16.61 1.72
N ALA A 125 1.83 15.30 1.67
CA ALA A 125 2.54 14.54 2.70
C ALA A 125 4.03 14.85 2.71
N ALA A 126 4.67 14.96 1.53
CA ALA A 126 6.08 15.33 1.42
C ALA A 126 6.35 16.75 1.98
N ALA A 127 5.46 17.70 1.70
CA ALA A 127 5.55 19.06 2.27
C ALA A 127 5.46 19.07 3.80
N ASN A 128 4.79 18.08 4.40
CA ASN A 128 4.72 17.86 5.85
C ASN A 128 5.84 16.94 6.39
N GLY A 129 6.90 16.70 5.62
CA GLY A 129 8.07 15.91 6.03
C GLY A 129 7.81 14.41 6.21
N LYS A 130 6.75 13.86 5.63
CA LYS A 130 6.40 12.44 5.74
C LYS A 130 7.06 11.61 4.64
N ARG A 131 7.33 10.34 4.93
CA ARG A 131 7.61 9.35 3.89
C ARG A 131 6.32 9.03 3.14
N VAL A 132 6.40 8.95 1.81
CA VAL A 132 5.20 8.76 0.97
C VAL A 132 5.42 7.69 -0.07
N GLN A 133 4.45 6.77 -0.16
CA GLN A 133 4.27 5.87 -1.28
C GLN A 133 2.86 6.11 -1.85
N ALA A 134 2.76 6.81 -2.96
CA ALA A 134 1.49 7.13 -3.60
C ALA A 134 1.42 6.43 -4.97
N LEU A 135 0.62 5.38 -5.06
CA LEU A 135 0.42 4.57 -6.25
C LEU A 135 -0.83 5.04 -6.97
N GLY A 136 -0.64 5.53 -8.19
CA GLY A 136 -1.70 6.06 -9.05
C GLY A 136 -2.21 5.06 -10.09
N GLY A 137 -2.73 5.58 -11.20
CA GLY A 137 -3.19 4.78 -12.33
C GLY A 137 -2.07 4.02 -13.02
N ALA A 138 -2.45 2.95 -13.69
CA ALA A 138 -1.55 2.08 -14.42
C ALA A 138 -1.85 2.12 -15.94
N LYS A 139 -0.90 1.62 -16.74
CA LYS A 139 -1.05 1.40 -18.17
C LYS A 139 -0.38 0.07 -18.51
N ASN A 140 -1.04 -1.03 -18.10
CA ASN A 140 -0.52 -2.38 -18.29
C ASN A 140 -0.77 -2.82 -19.72
N HIS A 141 0.25 -3.34 -20.39
CA HIS A 141 0.19 -3.78 -21.77
C HIS A 141 0.10 -5.30 -21.87
N MET A 142 -0.75 -5.78 -22.76
CA MET A 142 -0.76 -7.16 -23.24
C MET A 142 -0.24 -7.15 -24.67
N LEU A 143 0.84 -7.89 -24.93
CA LEU A 143 1.41 -8.05 -26.25
C LEU A 143 0.98 -9.40 -26.82
N VAL A 144 0.33 -9.38 -28.00
CA VAL A 144 -0.10 -10.60 -28.71
C VAL A 144 0.86 -10.81 -29.86
N LEU A 145 1.70 -11.83 -29.74
CA LEU A 145 2.67 -12.17 -30.78
C LEU A 145 2.02 -12.93 -31.94
N PRO A 146 2.62 -12.94 -33.16
CA PRO A 146 2.02 -13.58 -34.35
C PRO A 146 1.77 -15.08 -34.22
N ASP A 147 2.45 -15.77 -33.34
CA ASP A 147 2.33 -17.21 -33.06
C ASP A 147 1.43 -17.53 -31.85
N ALA A 148 0.73 -16.53 -31.29
CA ALA A 148 -0.18 -16.71 -30.17
C ALA A 148 -1.45 -17.48 -30.58
N ASP A 149 -2.02 -18.20 -29.63
CA ASP A 149 -3.39 -18.70 -29.73
C ASP A 149 -4.37 -17.53 -29.64
N LEU A 150 -4.95 -17.15 -30.77
CA LEU A 150 -5.77 -15.94 -30.86
C LEU A 150 -7.09 -16.05 -30.08
N ASP A 151 -7.69 -17.24 -30.00
CA ASP A 151 -8.92 -17.44 -29.25
C ASP A 151 -8.64 -17.29 -27.73
N LEU A 152 -7.58 -17.91 -27.24
CA LEU A 152 -7.16 -17.74 -25.84
C LEU A 152 -6.75 -16.29 -25.55
N ALA A 153 -6.05 -15.64 -26.47
CA ALA A 153 -5.63 -14.24 -26.31
C ALA A 153 -6.84 -13.28 -26.26
N ALA A 154 -7.87 -13.52 -27.10
CA ALA A 154 -9.09 -12.71 -27.09
C ALA A 154 -9.87 -12.88 -25.76
N ASP A 155 -10.06 -14.10 -25.31
CA ASP A 155 -10.72 -14.38 -24.02
C ASP A 155 -9.95 -13.74 -22.85
N ALA A 156 -8.62 -13.86 -22.83
CA ALA A 156 -7.77 -13.25 -21.82
C ALA A 156 -7.86 -11.72 -21.85
N ALA A 157 -7.86 -11.11 -23.04
CA ALA A 157 -7.97 -9.66 -23.21
C ALA A 157 -9.32 -9.13 -22.69
N VAL A 158 -10.43 -9.79 -23.04
CA VAL A 158 -11.77 -9.43 -22.57
C VAL A 158 -11.88 -9.58 -21.05
N ASN A 159 -11.45 -10.71 -20.51
CA ASN A 159 -11.47 -10.95 -19.06
C ASN A 159 -10.61 -9.94 -18.30
N ALA A 160 -9.42 -9.62 -18.79
CA ALA A 160 -8.52 -8.69 -18.13
C ALA A 160 -9.00 -7.25 -18.28
N GLY A 161 -9.44 -6.83 -19.46
CA GLY A 161 -9.85 -5.46 -19.72
C GLY A 161 -11.18 -5.05 -19.09
N PHE A 162 -12.16 -5.99 -19.06
CA PHE A 162 -13.52 -5.68 -18.63
C PHE A 162 -13.94 -6.40 -17.33
N GLY A 163 -13.18 -7.38 -16.86
CA GLY A 163 -13.47 -8.06 -15.59
C GLY A 163 -13.50 -7.08 -14.43
N SER A 164 -14.39 -7.30 -13.43
CA SER A 164 -14.65 -6.36 -12.34
C SER A 164 -14.98 -4.95 -12.82
N ALA A 165 -15.82 -4.82 -13.85
CA ALA A 165 -16.21 -3.54 -14.45
C ALA A 165 -15.02 -2.68 -14.92
N GLY A 166 -13.87 -3.28 -15.24
CA GLY A 166 -12.65 -2.56 -15.63
C GLY A 166 -11.89 -1.93 -14.46
N GLU A 167 -12.23 -2.25 -13.22
CA GLU A 167 -11.65 -1.64 -12.02
C GLU A 167 -10.47 -2.42 -11.44
N ARG A 168 -9.90 -3.36 -12.17
CA ARG A 168 -8.70 -4.08 -11.75
C ARG A 168 -7.45 -3.32 -12.18
N CYS A 169 -6.84 -2.61 -11.24
CA CYS A 169 -5.68 -1.75 -11.49
C CYS A 169 -4.46 -2.48 -12.08
N MET A 170 -4.28 -3.78 -11.80
CA MET A 170 -3.17 -4.60 -12.32
C MET A 170 -3.54 -5.40 -13.58
N ALA A 171 -4.76 -5.28 -14.08
CA ALA A 171 -5.18 -5.89 -15.34
C ALA A 171 -4.72 -5.04 -16.53
N ILE A 172 -4.89 -5.58 -17.75
CA ILE A 172 -4.50 -4.86 -18.96
C ILE A 172 -5.38 -3.62 -19.18
N SER A 173 -4.77 -2.60 -19.74
CA SER A 173 -5.42 -1.37 -20.22
C SER A 173 -5.01 -1.01 -21.65
N ALA A 174 -4.02 -1.68 -22.19
CA ALA A 174 -3.59 -1.53 -23.58
C ALA A 174 -3.31 -2.92 -24.18
N LEU A 175 -3.86 -3.18 -25.36
CA LEU A 175 -3.64 -4.39 -26.16
C LEU A 175 -2.85 -4.02 -27.41
N VAL A 176 -1.78 -4.74 -27.69
CA VAL A 176 -0.87 -4.54 -28.84
C VAL A 176 -0.67 -5.84 -29.58
#